data_40f9db507ddc106574336fa4ed01cb7c
#
_entry.id   40f9db507ddc106574336fa4ed01cb7c
#
_cell.length_a   1.000
_cell.length_b   1.000
_cell.length_c   1.000
_cell.angle_alpha   90.00
_cell.angle_beta   90.00
_cell.angle_gamma   90.00
#
_symmetry.space_group_name_H-M   'P 1'
#
loop_
_entity.id
_entity.type
_entity.pdbx_description
1 polymer ?
#
loop_
_entity_poly.entity_id
_entity_poly.type
_entity_poly.pdbx_seq_one_letter_code
_entity_poly.pdbx_strand_id
1 'polypeptide(L)'
;MNIGPDELKRFQEAADINEIAMMLGRYVTLMDQFDAKSIYEELFAKDDPEVSVEYDTCGTYRGPENTRAFMVDYFHKNLSTITRDKHGWLDFWDAGTPHIVVAEDGLTAQATWSL
;
A
#
# COMPACT_ATOMS: atom_id res chain seq x y z
N MET A 1 -7.56 -36.41 -4.80
CA MET A 1 -8.07 -35.50 -5.85
C MET A 1 -6.89 -34.94 -6.60
N ASN A 2 -6.89 -35.05 -7.91
CA ASN A 2 -5.85 -34.50 -8.75
C ASN A 2 -6.28 -33.13 -9.27
N ILE A 3 -5.47 -32.12 -8.99
CA ILE A 3 -5.72 -30.78 -9.46
C ILE A 3 -4.85 -30.52 -10.69
N GLY A 4 -5.47 -30.12 -11.80
CA GLY A 4 -4.74 -29.78 -13.01
C GLY A 4 -3.95 -28.49 -12.88
N PRO A 5 -2.95 -28.26 -13.78
CA PRO A 5 -2.13 -27.04 -13.75
C PRO A 5 -2.94 -25.75 -13.83
N ASP A 6 -4.01 -25.73 -14.63
CA ASP A 6 -4.86 -24.55 -14.78
C ASP A 6 -5.66 -24.25 -13.51
N GLU A 7 -6.14 -25.27 -12.82
CA GLU A 7 -6.84 -25.11 -11.55
C GLU A 7 -5.89 -24.63 -10.47
N LEU A 8 -4.68 -25.18 -10.42
CA LEU A 8 -3.66 -24.76 -9.46
C LEU A 8 -3.31 -23.30 -9.67
N LYS A 9 -3.15 -22.87 -10.92
CA LYS A 9 -2.88 -21.47 -11.24
C LYS A 9 -3.99 -20.56 -10.76
N ARG A 10 -5.26 -20.95 -10.93
CA ARG A 10 -6.41 -20.16 -10.46
C ARG A 10 -6.47 -20.07 -8.95
N PHE A 11 -6.15 -21.15 -8.25
CA PHE A 11 -6.08 -21.11 -6.78
C PHE A 11 -4.97 -20.19 -6.29
N GLN A 12 -3.81 -20.25 -6.93
CA GLN A 12 -2.69 -19.37 -6.59
C GLN A 12 -3.03 -17.90 -6.85
N GLU A 13 -3.67 -17.62 -7.98
CA GLU A 13 -4.11 -16.25 -8.30
C GLU A 13 -5.12 -15.73 -7.28
N ALA A 14 -6.08 -16.57 -6.86
CA ALA A 14 -7.04 -16.20 -5.82
C ALA A 14 -6.37 -15.92 -4.48
N ALA A 15 -5.37 -16.72 -4.11
CA ALA A 15 -4.60 -16.51 -2.90
C ALA A 15 -3.82 -15.18 -2.95
N ASP A 16 -3.20 -14.87 -4.09
CA ASP A 16 -2.46 -13.64 -4.31
C ASP A 16 -3.39 -12.43 -4.21
N ILE A 17 -4.56 -12.50 -4.82
CA ILE A 17 -5.57 -11.43 -4.74
C ILE A 17 -5.99 -11.19 -3.30
N ASN A 18 -6.20 -12.26 -2.53
CA ASN A 18 -6.56 -12.13 -1.12
C ASN A 18 -5.45 -11.47 -0.31
N GLU A 19 -4.20 -11.86 -0.52
CA GLU A 19 -3.06 -11.24 0.17
C GLU A 19 -2.94 -9.76 -0.15
N ILE A 20 -3.14 -9.38 -1.41
CA ILE A 20 -3.09 -7.98 -1.83
C ILE A 20 -4.25 -7.20 -1.19
N ALA A 21 -5.45 -7.76 -1.15
CA ALA A 21 -6.60 -7.12 -0.49
C ALA A 21 -6.34 -6.90 1.00
N MET A 22 -5.73 -7.87 1.68
CA MET A 22 -5.35 -7.72 3.09
C MET A 22 -4.28 -6.67 3.29
N MET A 23 -3.33 -6.55 2.36
CA MET A 23 -2.31 -5.51 2.40
C MET A 23 -2.93 -4.11 2.26
N LEU A 24 -3.93 -3.96 1.40
CA LEU A 24 -4.68 -2.69 1.27
C LEU A 24 -5.42 -2.34 2.56
N GLY A 25 -6.02 -3.34 3.21
CA GLY A 25 -6.64 -3.15 4.52
C GLY A 25 -5.64 -2.69 5.57
N ARG A 26 -4.44 -3.26 5.56
CA ARG A 26 -3.35 -2.84 6.45
C ARG A 26 -2.94 -1.39 6.18
N TYR A 27 -2.84 -1.00 4.91
CA TYR A 27 -2.54 0.37 4.52
C TYR A 27 -3.56 1.35 5.12
N VAL A 28 -4.84 1.07 4.97
CA VAL A 28 -5.92 1.93 5.50
C VAL A 28 -5.86 2.02 7.02
N THR A 29 -5.64 0.89 7.69
CA THR A 29 -5.50 0.85 9.15
C THR A 29 -4.34 1.73 9.62
N LEU A 30 -3.20 1.65 8.96
CA LEU A 30 -2.04 2.47 9.31
C LEU A 30 -2.28 3.95 9.00
N MET A 31 -3.00 4.27 7.92
CA MET A 31 -3.39 5.66 7.64
C MET A 31 -4.31 6.22 8.72
N ASP A 32 -5.26 5.43 9.21
CA ASP A 32 -6.13 5.82 10.32
C ASP A 32 -5.34 6.11 11.60
N GLN A 33 -4.20 5.46 11.77
CA GLN A 33 -3.29 5.68 12.90
C GLN A 33 -2.27 6.78 12.62
N PHE A 34 -2.31 7.42 11.45
CA PHE A 34 -1.34 8.44 11.01
C PHE A 34 0.10 7.91 10.99
N ASP A 35 0.26 6.64 10.65
CA ASP A 35 1.54 5.94 10.71
C ASP A 35 2.11 5.64 9.33
N ALA A 36 2.49 6.68 8.62
CA ALA A 36 3.10 6.54 7.29
C ALA A 36 4.46 5.84 7.34
N LYS A 37 5.17 5.92 8.46
CA LYS A 37 6.44 5.22 8.63
C LYS A 37 6.26 3.70 8.55
N SER A 38 5.27 3.16 9.26
CA SER A 38 4.99 1.73 9.20
C SER A 38 4.47 1.30 7.83
N ILE A 39 3.71 2.15 7.14
CA ILE A 39 3.30 1.88 5.76
C ILE A 39 4.54 1.65 4.89
N TYR A 40 5.51 2.54 4.99
CA TYR A 40 6.74 2.40 4.21
C TYR A 40 7.51 1.15 4.60
N GLU A 41 7.70 0.91 5.89
CA GLU A 41 8.50 -0.21 6.38
C GLU A 41 7.89 -1.57 6.10
N GLU A 42 6.55 -1.68 6.18
CA GLU A 42 5.85 -2.96 6.03
C GLU A 42 5.41 -3.24 4.59
N LEU A 43 4.99 -2.22 3.84
CA LEU A 43 4.26 -2.41 2.59
C LEU A 43 5.01 -2.00 1.33
N PHE A 44 6.03 -1.17 1.44
CA PHE A 44 6.78 -0.73 0.27
C PHE A 44 7.89 -1.71 -0.10
N ALA A 45 8.17 -1.83 -1.39
CA ALA A 45 9.29 -2.61 -1.89
C ALA A 45 10.59 -1.84 -1.68
N LYS A 46 11.03 -1.72 -0.44
CA LYS A 46 12.11 -0.83 0.01
C LYS A 46 13.45 -1.07 -0.68
N ASP A 47 13.71 -2.32 -1.05
CA ASP A 47 15.00 -2.71 -1.64
C ASP A 47 14.95 -2.72 -3.17
N ASP A 48 13.81 -2.39 -3.77
CA ASP A 48 13.67 -2.30 -5.21
C ASP A 48 14.13 -0.93 -5.69
N PRO A 49 15.13 -0.85 -6.59
CA PRO A 49 15.58 0.44 -7.13
C PRO A 49 14.48 1.23 -7.84
N GLU A 50 13.44 0.55 -8.31
CA GLU A 50 12.32 1.15 -9.03
C GLU A 50 11.16 1.57 -8.12
N VAL A 51 11.29 1.38 -6.81
CA VAL A 51 10.24 1.80 -5.89
C VAL A 51 9.97 3.29 -6.02
N SER A 52 8.70 3.67 -5.99
CA SER A 52 8.31 5.07 -6.10
C SER A 52 6.99 5.33 -5.39
N VAL A 53 6.76 6.59 -5.09
CA VAL A 53 5.48 7.06 -4.56
C VAL A 53 5.11 8.37 -5.23
N GLU A 54 3.83 8.55 -5.52
CA GLU A 54 3.30 9.77 -6.10
C GLU A 54 2.06 10.21 -5.35
N TYR A 55 2.06 11.48 -4.97
CA TYR A 55 0.90 12.14 -4.37
C TYR A 55 0.60 13.41 -5.16
N ASP A 56 -0.66 13.61 -5.52
CA ASP A 56 -1.11 14.70 -6.39
C ASP A 56 -0.54 16.06 -6.02
N THR A 57 -0.56 16.40 -4.75
CA THR A 57 -0.14 17.72 -4.28
C THR A 57 1.32 17.79 -3.86
N CYS A 58 1.99 16.65 -3.75
CA CYS A 58 3.35 16.58 -3.22
C CYS A 58 4.39 16.16 -4.25
N GLY A 59 3.97 15.63 -5.40
CA GLY A 59 4.86 15.22 -6.48
C GLY A 59 5.20 13.75 -6.47
N THR A 60 6.22 13.41 -7.24
CA THR A 60 6.68 12.03 -7.45
C THR A 60 8.08 11.86 -6.87
N TYR A 61 8.28 10.79 -6.11
CA TYR A 61 9.56 10.46 -5.48
C TYR A 61 9.98 9.07 -5.93
N ARG A 62 11.16 8.97 -6.53
CA ARG A 62 11.66 7.74 -7.15
C ARG A 62 12.90 7.23 -6.45
N GLY A 63 12.99 5.90 -6.35
CA GLY A 63 14.09 5.21 -5.72
C GLY A 63 13.94 5.08 -4.20
N PRO A 64 14.69 4.15 -3.59
CA PRO A 64 14.53 3.85 -2.15
C PRO A 64 14.79 5.04 -1.25
N GLU A 65 15.82 5.83 -1.52
CA GLU A 65 16.20 6.95 -0.68
C GLU A 65 15.15 8.05 -0.71
N ASN A 66 14.70 8.46 -1.91
CA ASN A 66 13.71 9.53 -2.07
C ASN A 66 12.33 9.10 -1.56
N THR A 67 11.95 7.86 -1.82
CA THR A 67 10.68 7.31 -1.33
C THR A 67 10.65 7.29 0.19
N ARG A 68 11.73 6.85 0.82
CA ARG A 68 11.84 6.85 2.27
C ARG A 68 11.81 8.27 2.83
N ALA A 69 12.54 9.19 2.24
CA ALA A 69 12.57 10.58 2.69
C ALA A 69 11.16 11.19 2.66
N PHE A 70 10.39 10.92 1.61
CA PHE A 70 9.02 11.41 1.55
C PHE A 70 8.12 10.74 2.57
N MET A 71 8.08 9.40 2.64
CA MET A 71 7.13 8.67 3.49
C MET A 71 7.45 8.81 4.97
N VAL A 72 8.72 8.74 5.35
CA VAL A 72 9.14 8.69 6.74
C VAL A 72 9.48 10.09 7.27
N ASP A 73 10.34 10.82 6.57
CA ASP A 73 10.86 12.09 7.09
C ASP A 73 9.89 13.26 6.87
N TYR A 74 9.08 13.21 5.82
CA TYR A 74 8.14 14.29 5.51
C TYR A 74 6.70 13.93 5.88
N PHE A 75 6.14 12.91 5.26
CA PHE A 75 4.72 12.60 5.38
C PHE A 75 4.34 12.15 6.79
N HIS A 76 5.07 11.19 7.34
CA HIS A 76 4.81 10.68 8.68
C HIS A 76 4.91 11.80 9.73
N LYS A 77 5.94 12.62 9.64
CA LYS A 77 6.16 13.72 10.57
C LYS A 77 5.01 14.73 10.51
N ASN A 78 4.55 15.09 9.32
CA ASN A 78 3.46 16.04 9.14
C ASN A 78 2.13 15.50 9.65
N LEU A 79 1.82 14.23 9.39
CA LEU A 79 0.62 13.59 9.92
C LEU A 79 0.62 13.58 11.45
N SER A 80 1.74 13.25 12.06
CA SER A 80 1.86 13.24 13.52
C SER A 80 1.62 14.63 14.12
N THR A 81 2.11 15.67 13.48
CA THR A 81 1.92 17.06 13.92
C THR A 81 0.45 17.47 13.86
N ILE A 82 -0.22 17.14 12.76
CA ILE A 82 -1.64 17.45 12.58
C ILE A 82 -2.48 16.79 13.69
N THR A 83 -2.23 15.53 13.97
CA THR A 83 -2.96 14.77 14.98
C THR A 83 -2.78 15.33 16.37
N ARG A 84 -1.54 15.71 16.70
CA ARG A 84 -1.19 16.18 18.04
C ARG A 84 -1.78 17.53 18.37
N ASP A 85 -1.86 18.44 17.39
CA ASP A 85 -2.18 19.83 17.60
C ASP A 85 -3.66 20.16 17.43
N LYS A 86 -4.51 19.21 17.06
CA LYS A 86 -5.93 19.48 16.77
C LYS A 86 -6.86 18.59 17.60
N HIS A 87 -7.31 19.11 18.70
CA HIS A 87 -8.34 18.47 19.52
C HIS A 87 -9.68 18.40 18.75
N GLY A 88 -10.38 17.30 18.88
CA GLY A 88 -11.67 17.12 18.24
C GLY A 88 -11.59 16.78 16.75
N TRP A 89 -10.39 16.62 16.21
CA TRP A 89 -10.19 16.18 14.84
C TRP A 89 -10.58 14.70 14.72
N LEU A 90 -11.46 14.42 13.78
CA LEU A 90 -11.80 13.04 13.40
C LEU A 90 -11.41 12.85 11.94
N ASP A 91 -10.52 11.92 11.69
CA ASP A 91 -10.13 11.54 10.34
C ASP A 91 -10.10 10.03 10.28
N PHE A 92 -10.77 9.46 9.29
CA PHE A 92 -10.69 8.04 9.06
C PHE A 92 -10.65 7.78 7.55
N TRP A 93 -9.98 6.72 7.19
CA TRP A 93 -9.84 6.29 5.82
C TRP A 93 -10.62 5.01 5.61
N ASP A 94 -11.28 4.91 4.48
CA ASP A 94 -12.03 3.73 4.10
C ASP A 94 -11.68 3.37 2.68
N ALA A 95 -11.38 2.11 2.44
CA ALA A 95 -11.04 1.62 1.11
C ALA A 95 -12.28 1.04 0.45
N GLY A 96 -12.59 1.51 -0.75
CA GLY A 96 -13.59 0.87 -1.59
C GLY A 96 -13.11 -0.51 -2.03
N THR A 97 -14.00 -1.25 -2.70
CA THR A 97 -13.66 -2.57 -3.25
C THR A 97 -12.51 -2.44 -4.24
N PRO A 98 -11.39 -3.14 -4.03
CA PRO A 98 -10.26 -3.04 -4.94
C PRO A 98 -10.51 -3.80 -6.23
N HIS A 99 -9.93 -3.30 -7.32
CA HIS A 99 -9.78 -4.06 -8.55
C HIS A 99 -8.33 -4.51 -8.65
N ILE A 100 -8.08 -5.80 -8.59
CA ILE A 100 -6.74 -6.38 -8.53
C ILE A 100 -6.52 -7.28 -9.74
N VAL A 101 -5.44 -7.03 -10.46
CA VAL A 101 -5.05 -7.84 -11.62
C VAL A 101 -3.64 -8.37 -11.38
N VAL A 102 -3.52 -9.69 -11.27
CA VAL A 102 -2.23 -10.37 -11.12
C VAL A 102 -1.66 -10.62 -12.51
N ALA A 103 -0.37 -10.35 -12.70
CA ALA A 103 0.31 -10.62 -13.95
C ALA A 103 0.31 -12.11 -14.27
N GLU A 104 0.36 -12.46 -15.55
CA GLU A 104 0.29 -13.85 -15.99
C GLU A 104 1.41 -14.70 -15.41
N ASP A 105 2.61 -14.11 -15.22
CA ASP A 105 3.75 -14.81 -14.61
C ASP A 105 3.65 -14.92 -13.08
N GLY A 106 2.67 -14.27 -12.45
CA GLY A 106 2.48 -14.33 -11.01
C GLY A 106 3.48 -13.52 -10.19
N LEU A 107 4.33 -12.71 -10.81
CA LEU A 107 5.40 -11.99 -10.12
C LEU A 107 5.02 -10.56 -9.74
N THR A 108 4.04 -9.99 -10.41
CA THR A 108 3.58 -8.62 -10.15
C THR A 108 2.06 -8.55 -10.21
N ALA A 109 1.51 -7.46 -9.69
CA ALA A 109 0.08 -7.20 -9.77
C ALA A 109 -0.16 -5.69 -9.81
N GLN A 110 -1.33 -5.31 -10.31
CA GLN A 110 -1.84 -3.94 -10.23
C GLN A 110 -3.11 -3.95 -9.40
N ALA A 111 -3.22 -3.00 -8.49
CA ALA A 111 -4.41 -2.84 -7.68
C ALA A 111 -4.87 -1.38 -7.73
N THR A 112 -6.16 -1.19 -7.91
CA THR A 112 -6.79 0.13 -7.91
C THR A 112 -7.95 0.12 -6.93
N TRP A 113 -8.04 1.15 -6.11
CA TRP A 113 -9.16 1.31 -5.16
C TRP A 113 -9.38 2.79 -4.89
N SER A 114 -10.56 3.12 -4.42
CA SER A 114 -10.88 4.48 -3.97
C SER A 114 -10.83 4.58 -2.45
N LEU A 115 -10.43 5.74 -1.98
CA LEU A 115 -10.33 6.05 -0.55
C LEU A 115 -11.34 7.14 -0.19
#